data_e8a1296482785570cbeaed4c2427e46a
#
_entry.id   e8a1296482785570cbeaed4c2427e46a
#
_cell.length_a   1.000
_cell.length_b   1.000
_cell.length_c   1.000
_cell.angle_alpha   90.00
_cell.angle_beta   90.00
_cell.angle_gamma   90.00
#
_symmetry.space_group_name_H-M   'P 1'
#
loop_
_entity.id
_entity.type
_entity.pdbx_description
1 polymer ?
#
loop_
_entity_poly.entity_id
_entity_poly.type
_entity_poly.pdbx_seq_one_letter_code
_entity_poly.pdbx_strand_id
1 'polypeptide(L)'
;SNTKAADIAYYGAGMAYLHLNQYQDAIAYLNEFSASDDLLGALAKGALGDAYAELESYDKAMASYQAAIAHADNEFSTPIYLKKAALLAYQTNDFSKAKSFAETLKERFPDSPESVNIDGLIGLASK
;
A
#
# COMPACT_ATOMS: atom_id res chain seq x y z
N SER A 1 -21.31 -5.15 -10.44
CA SER A 1 -20.71 -4.03 -9.73
C SER A 1 -21.67 -3.47 -8.69
N ASN A 2 -21.12 -2.83 -7.67
CA ASN A 2 -21.89 -2.24 -6.58
C ASN A 2 -22.40 -0.85 -6.94
N THR A 3 -23.43 -0.39 -6.22
CA THR A 3 -23.80 1.02 -6.27
C THR A 3 -22.70 1.85 -5.63
N LYS A 4 -22.65 3.14 -5.95
CA LYS A 4 -21.68 4.06 -5.35
C LYS A 4 -21.84 4.11 -3.82
N ALA A 5 -23.06 4.11 -3.32
CA ALA A 5 -23.34 4.12 -1.89
C ALA A 5 -22.82 2.85 -1.22
N ALA A 6 -23.01 1.68 -1.85
CA ALA A 6 -22.50 0.42 -1.34
C ALA A 6 -20.96 0.40 -1.29
N ASP A 7 -20.30 0.91 -2.33
CA ASP A 7 -18.85 1.00 -2.36
C ASP A 7 -18.30 1.89 -1.24
N ILE A 8 -18.91 3.05 -1.02
CA ILE A 8 -18.51 3.94 0.06
C ILE A 8 -18.68 3.24 1.41
N ALA A 9 -19.77 2.49 1.59
CA ALA A 9 -20.03 1.74 2.82
C ALA A 9 -18.99 0.63 3.05
N TYR A 10 -18.66 -0.13 2.00
CA TYR A 10 -17.62 -1.16 2.09
C TYR A 10 -16.26 -0.58 2.43
N TYR A 11 -15.88 0.50 1.77
CA TYR A 11 -14.61 1.18 2.06
C TYR A 11 -14.58 1.68 3.50
N GLY A 12 -15.63 2.40 3.94
CA GLY A 12 -15.71 2.93 5.30
C GLY A 12 -15.66 1.85 6.36
N ALA A 13 -16.43 0.77 6.18
CA ALA A 13 -16.42 -0.35 7.11
C ALA A 13 -15.06 -1.05 7.15
N GLY A 14 -14.46 -1.27 5.98
CA GLY A 14 -13.13 -1.88 5.89
C GLY A 14 -12.07 -1.07 6.63
N MET A 15 -12.07 0.25 6.44
CA MET A 15 -11.14 1.13 7.15
C MET A 15 -11.38 1.16 8.64
N ALA A 16 -12.65 1.14 9.08
CA ALA A 16 -12.99 1.09 10.50
C ALA A 16 -12.46 -0.20 11.14
N TYR A 17 -12.67 -1.34 10.50
CA TYR A 17 -12.13 -2.61 10.98
C TYR A 17 -10.61 -2.59 11.05
N LEU A 18 -9.94 -2.02 10.05
CA LEU A 18 -8.48 -1.90 10.03
C LEU A 18 -7.99 -1.12 11.26
N HIS A 19 -8.63 0.01 11.56
CA HIS A 19 -8.29 0.84 12.72
C HIS A 19 -8.56 0.12 14.06
N LEU A 20 -9.49 -0.82 14.07
CA LEU A 20 -9.78 -1.65 15.24
C LEU A 20 -8.89 -2.90 15.32
N ASN A 21 -7.93 -3.03 14.43
CA ASN A 21 -7.05 -4.19 14.32
C ASN A 21 -7.80 -5.49 14.05
N GLN A 22 -8.98 -5.39 13.43
CA GLN A 22 -9.77 -6.55 12.99
C GLN A 22 -9.47 -6.81 11.53
N TYR A 23 -8.32 -7.41 11.28
CA TYR A 23 -7.73 -7.49 9.93
C TYR A 23 -8.51 -8.40 8.98
N GLN A 24 -9.02 -9.53 9.47
CA GLN A 24 -9.82 -10.44 8.62
C GLN A 24 -11.12 -9.76 8.17
N ASP A 25 -11.79 -9.05 9.08
CA ASP A 25 -13.00 -8.31 8.74
C ASP A 25 -12.69 -7.17 7.77
N ALA A 26 -11.59 -6.45 8.00
CA ALA A 26 -11.16 -5.39 7.09
C ALA A 26 -10.96 -5.92 5.67
N ILE A 27 -10.29 -7.07 5.54
CA ILE A 27 -10.04 -7.71 4.25
C ILE A 27 -11.36 -8.07 3.57
N ALA A 28 -12.30 -8.66 4.31
CA ALA A 28 -13.59 -9.06 3.76
C ALA A 28 -14.35 -7.86 3.16
N TYR A 29 -14.41 -6.76 3.89
CA TYR A 29 -15.13 -5.56 3.43
C TYR A 29 -14.40 -4.84 2.31
N LEU A 30 -13.07 -4.70 2.40
CA LEU A 30 -12.29 -4.03 1.35
C LEU A 30 -12.31 -4.82 0.04
N ASN A 31 -12.38 -6.14 0.09
CA ASN A 31 -12.49 -6.96 -1.11
C ASN A 31 -13.83 -6.78 -1.83
N GLU A 32 -14.88 -6.37 -1.12
CA GLU A 32 -16.18 -6.07 -1.73
C GLU A 32 -16.20 -4.70 -2.41
N PHE A 33 -15.25 -3.83 -2.09
CA PHE A 33 -15.14 -2.52 -2.71
C PHE A 33 -14.73 -2.65 -4.17
N SER A 34 -15.52 -2.07 -5.07
CA SER A 34 -15.31 -2.25 -6.52
C SER A 34 -15.22 -0.93 -7.28
N ALA A 35 -15.16 0.21 -6.60
CA ALA A 35 -15.12 1.50 -7.27
C ALA A 35 -13.88 1.65 -8.15
N SER A 36 -14.07 2.28 -9.30
CA SER A 36 -12.98 2.58 -10.24
C SER A 36 -12.28 3.90 -9.93
N ASP A 37 -12.72 4.62 -8.93
CA ASP A 37 -12.11 5.89 -8.51
C ASP A 37 -10.61 5.71 -8.26
N ASP A 38 -9.80 6.58 -8.86
CA ASP A 38 -8.35 6.45 -8.80
C ASP A 38 -7.81 6.51 -7.37
N LEU A 39 -8.26 7.51 -6.60
CA LEU A 39 -7.73 7.69 -5.25
C LEU A 39 -8.25 6.64 -4.28
N LEU A 40 -9.59 6.47 -4.19
CA LEU A 40 -10.17 5.48 -3.28
C LEU A 40 -9.77 4.06 -3.67
N GLY A 41 -9.69 3.77 -4.97
CA GLY A 41 -9.24 2.46 -5.44
C GLY A 41 -7.82 2.16 -4.99
N ALA A 42 -6.90 3.11 -5.12
CA ALA A 42 -5.53 2.94 -4.65
C ALA A 42 -5.48 2.79 -3.13
N LEU A 43 -6.21 3.62 -2.39
CA LEU A 43 -6.23 3.55 -0.92
C LEU A 43 -6.82 2.25 -0.41
N ALA A 44 -7.87 1.72 -1.06
CA ALA A 44 -8.46 0.43 -0.69
C ALA A 44 -7.47 -0.72 -0.90
N LYS A 45 -6.76 -0.72 -2.02
CA LYS A 45 -5.74 -1.74 -2.31
C LYS A 45 -4.58 -1.64 -1.33
N GLY A 46 -4.15 -0.42 -1.01
CA GLY A 46 -3.10 -0.21 -0.02
C GLY A 46 -3.53 -0.63 1.38
N ALA A 47 -4.78 -0.38 1.77
CA ALA A 47 -5.32 -0.82 3.05
C ALA A 47 -5.38 -2.36 3.14
N LEU A 48 -5.72 -3.04 2.04
CA LEU A 48 -5.60 -4.50 1.96
C LEU A 48 -4.17 -4.94 2.23
N GLY A 49 -3.20 -4.26 1.63
CA GLY A 49 -1.79 -4.53 1.89
C GLY A 49 -1.43 -4.40 3.35
N ASP A 50 -1.90 -3.34 4.01
CA ASP A 50 -1.68 -3.13 5.44
C ASP A 50 -2.26 -4.28 6.27
N ALA A 51 -3.49 -4.69 5.98
CA ALA A 51 -4.15 -5.78 6.71
C ALA A 51 -3.42 -7.11 6.51
N TYR A 52 -3.03 -7.42 5.28
CA TYR A 52 -2.27 -8.64 5.01
C TYR A 52 -0.89 -8.63 5.69
N ALA A 53 -0.21 -7.49 5.71
CA ALA A 53 1.09 -7.37 6.39
C ALA A 53 0.95 -7.64 7.89
N GLU A 54 -0.09 -7.11 8.51
CA GLU A 54 -0.35 -7.37 9.94
C GLU A 54 -0.62 -8.84 10.23
N LEU A 55 -1.22 -9.56 9.28
CA LEU A 55 -1.45 -11.00 9.38
C LEU A 55 -0.25 -11.82 8.92
N GLU A 56 0.88 -11.17 8.63
CA GLU A 56 2.10 -11.82 8.14
C GLU A 56 1.91 -12.57 6.82
N SER A 57 0.88 -12.21 6.06
CA SER A 57 0.67 -12.70 4.69
C SER A 57 1.44 -11.79 3.71
N TYR A 58 2.75 -11.87 3.76
CA TYR A 58 3.63 -10.89 3.10
C TYR A 58 3.53 -10.89 1.58
N ASP A 59 3.33 -12.06 0.96
CA ASP A 59 3.16 -12.13 -0.49
C ASP A 59 1.89 -11.39 -0.94
N LYS A 60 0.80 -11.57 -0.20
CA LYS A 60 -0.46 -10.87 -0.49
C LYS A 60 -0.34 -9.38 -0.19
N ALA A 61 0.37 -9.02 0.87
CA ALA A 61 0.63 -7.62 1.19
C ALA A 61 1.40 -6.92 0.07
N MET A 62 2.47 -7.54 -0.42
CA MET A 62 3.26 -6.99 -1.52
C MET A 62 2.42 -6.85 -2.79
N ALA A 63 1.65 -7.88 -3.13
CA ALA A 63 0.77 -7.83 -4.30
C ALA A 63 -0.24 -6.68 -4.18
N SER A 64 -0.79 -6.45 -2.98
CA SER A 64 -1.75 -5.37 -2.74
C SER A 64 -1.10 -3.99 -2.86
N TYR A 65 0.09 -3.79 -2.31
CA TYR A 65 0.82 -2.52 -2.46
C TYR A 65 1.16 -2.25 -3.93
N GLN A 66 1.62 -3.27 -4.66
CA GLN A 66 1.90 -3.12 -6.09
C GLN A 66 0.64 -2.82 -6.89
N ALA A 67 -0.49 -3.44 -6.52
CA ALA A 67 -1.78 -3.14 -7.14
C ALA A 67 -2.22 -1.70 -6.88
N ALA A 68 -1.97 -1.19 -5.67
CA ALA A 68 -2.26 0.21 -5.34
C ALA A 68 -1.44 1.18 -6.21
N ILE A 69 -0.16 0.89 -6.38
CA ILE A 69 0.75 1.69 -7.23
C ILE A 69 0.28 1.65 -8.69
N ALA A 70 -0.10 0.47 -9.19
CA ALA A 70 -0.54 0.30 -10.56
C ALA A 70 -1.93 0.90 -10.83
N HIS A 71 -2.79 0.97 -9.81
CA HIS A 71 -4.17 1.47 -9.96
C HIS A 71 -4.19 2.95 -10.28
N ALA A 72 -3.33 3.75 -9.66
CA ALA A 72 -3.29 5.19 -9.86
C ALA A 72 -1.88 5.72 -9.62
N ASP A 73 -1.42 6.56 -10.53
CA ASP A 73 -0.11 7.21 -10.43
C ASP A 73 -0.33 8.68 -10.11
N ASN A 74 -0.09 9.06 -8.86
CA ASN A 74 -0.29 10.44 -8.40
C ASN A 74 0.67 10.76 -7.26
N GLU A 75 0.76 12.05 -6.93
CA GLU A 75 1.68 12.53 -5.90
C GLU A 75 1.18 12.24 -4.48
N PHE A 76 -0.06 11.82 -4.33
CA PHE A 76 -0.64 11.54 -3.01
C PHE A 76 -0.45 10.08 -2.60
N SER A 77 -0.97 9.13 -3.38
CA SER A 77 -0.96 7.72 -2.98
C SER A 77 0.29 6.95 -3.41
N THR A 78 0.84 7.26 -4.59
CA THR A 78 2.00 6.51 -5.11
C THR A 78 3.19 6.52 -4.16
N PRO A 79 3.62 7.69 -3.61
CA PRO A 79 4.75 7.68 -2.68
C PRO A 79 4.49 6.88 -1.41
N ILE A 80 3.26 6.87 -0.89
CA ILE A 80 2.91 6.10 0.29
C ILE A 80 3.20 4.62 0.06
N TYR A 81 2.72 4.08 -1.05
CA TYR A 81 2.82 2.63 -1.30
C TYR A 81 4.18 2.22 -1.84
N LEU A 82 4.90 3.11 -2.50
CA LEU A 82 6.32 2.87 -2.82
C LEU A 82 7.13 2.67 -1.54
N LYS A 83 6.91 3.51 -0.54
CA LYS A 83 7.62 3.38 0.74
C LYS A 83 7.22 2.10 1.48
N LYS A 84 5.93 1.81 1.55
CA LYS A 84 5.44 0.58 2.21
C LYS A 84 5.96 -0.67 1.52
N ALA A 85 5.96 -0.69 0.20
CA ALA A 85 6.52 -1.80 -0.57
C ALA A 85 8.03 -1.95 -0.34
N ALA A 86 8.77 -0.84 -0.30
CA ALA A 86 10.20 -0.86 -0.04
C ALA A 86 10.51 -1.44 1.35
N LEU A 87 9.79 -0.97 2.38
CA LEU A 87 9.97 -1.45 3.74
C LEU A 87 9.60 -2.92 3.90
N LEU A 88 8.52 -3.36 3.26
CA LEU A 88 8.10 -4.76 3.28
C LEU A 88 9.13 -5.65 2.59
N ALA A 89 9.64 -5.23 1.44
CA ALA A 89 10.69 -5.97 0.73
C ALA A 89 11.94 -6.09 1.59
N TYR A 90 12.34 -5.01 2.27
CA TYR A 90 13.48 -5.04 3.18
C TYR A 90 13.25 -6.04 4.33
N GLN A 91 12.07 -5.98 4.94
CA GLN A 91 11.68 -6.87 6.05
C GLN A 91 11.71 -8.34 5.65
N THR A 92 11.35 -8.66 4.42
CA THR A 92 11.32 -10.02 3.90
C THR A 92 12.62 -10.43 3.18
N ASN A 93 13.68 -9.62 3.34
CA ASN A 93 15.03 -9.87 2.80
C ASN A 93 15.10 -9.83 1.26
N ASP A 94 14.15 -9.21 0.60
CA ASP A 94 14.24 -8.94 -0.83
C ASP A 94 14.90 -7.57 -1.04
N PHE A 95 16.20 -7.53 -0.83
CA PHE A 95 16.94 -6.27 -0.82
C PHE A 95 16.99 -5.57 -2.19
N SER A 96 17.02 -6.36 -3.25
CA SER A 96 16.99 -5.81 -4.60
C SER A 96 15.69 -5.04 -4.85
N LYS A 97 14.56 -5.64 -4.48
CA LYS A 97 13.25 -5.02 -4.63
C LYS A 97 13.10 -3.81 -3.69
N ALA A 98 13.59 -3.92 -2.46
CA ALA A 98 13.58 -2.81 -1.50
C ALA A 98 14.33 -1.60 -2.06
N LYS A 99 15.52 -1.82 -2.61
CA LYS A 99 16.32 -0.76 -3.23
C LYS A 99 15.60 -0.15 -4.43
N SER A 100 15.04 -0.96 -5.29
CA SER A 100 14.34 -0.50 -6.49
C SER A 100 13.15 0.41 -6.15
N PHE A 101 12.30 -0.01 -5.21
CA PHE A 101 11.17 0.83 -4.77
C PHE A 101 11.64 2.13 -4.13
N ALA A 102 12.66 2.07 -3.30
CA ALA A 102 13.18 3.24 -2.61
C ALA A 102 13.81 4.24 -3.59
N GLU A 103 14.54 3.75 -4.58
CA GLU A 103 15.13 4.60 -5.61
C GLU A 103 14.05 5.25 -6.48
N THR A 104 13.01 4.51 -6.83
CA THR A 104 11.87 5.07 -7.57
C THR A 104 11.20 6.19 -6.77
N LEU A 105 11.00 5.98 -5.48
CA LEU A 105 10.43 6.99 -4.60
C LEU A 105 11.30 8.26 -4.59
N LYS A 106 12.59 8.10 -4.43
CA LYS A 106 13.53 9.22 -4.40
C LYS A 106 13.54 10.01 -5.71
N GLU A 107 13.55 9.30 -6.83
CA GLU A 107 13.63 9.92 -8.16
C GLU A 107 12.35 10.65 -8.55
N ARG A 108 11.21 10.02 -8.29
CA ARG A 108 9.92 10.53 -8.78
C ARG A 108 9.25 11.48 -7.80
N PHE A 109 9.46 11.29 -6.50
CA PHE A 109 8.78 12.05 -5.47
C PHE A 109 9.74 12.57 -4.39
N PRO A 110 10.80 13.30 -4.80
CA PRO A 110 11.85 13.72 -3.85
C PRO A 110 11.33 14.65 -2.75
N ASP A 111 10.25 15.37 -3.01
CA ASP A 111 9.69 16.33 -2.04
C ASP A 111 8.57 15.75 -1.19
N SER A 112 8.22 14.47 -1.37
CA SER A 112 7.19 13.83 -0.57
C SER A 112 7.69 13.55 0.86
N PRO A 113 6.79 13.57 1.86
CA PRO A 113 7.17 13.18 3.22
C PRO A 113 7.78 11.77 3.28
N GLU A 114 7.31 10.87 2.40
CA GLU A 114 7.79 9.49 2.33
C GLU A 114 9.26 9.40 1.91
N SER A 115 9.78 10.40 1.21
CA SER A 115 11.19 10.42 0.77
C SER A 115 12.17 10.85 1.86
N VAL A 116 11.66 11.34 2.99
CA VAL A 116 12.52 11.74 4.11
C VAL A 116 13.31 10.52 4.59
N ASN A 117 14.63 10.66 4.67
CA ASN A 117 15.55 9.59 5.09
C ASN A 117 15.58 8.34 4.19
N ILE A 118 15.08 8.45 2.96
CA ILE A 118 15.04 7.31 2.04
C ILE A 118 16.45 6.80 1.68
N ASP A 119 17.46 7.68 1.71
CA ASP A 119 18.85 7.28 1.44
C ASP A 119 19.36 6.26 2.46
N GLY A 120 18.88 6.33 3.71
CA GLY A 120 19.21 5.34 4.73
C GLY A 120 18.73 3.94 4.34
N LEU A 121 17.50 3.84 3.85
CA LEU A 121 16.95 2.57 3.40
C LEU A 121 17.68 2.05 2.16
N ILE A 122 17.99 2.93 1.20
CA ILE A 122 18.76 2.55 0.01
C ILE A 122 20.13 1.99 0.44
N GLY A 123 20.79 2.66 1.38
CA GLY A 123 22.08 2.19 1.89
C GLY A 123 22.00 0.83 2.55
N LEU A 124 20.99 0.60 3.39
CA LEU A 124 20.77 -0.69 4.05
C LEU A 124 20.50 -1.80 3.03
N ALA A 125 19.70 -1.52 2.02
CA ALA A 125 19.33 -2.50 1.00
C ALA A 125 20.44 -2.77 -0.01
N SER A 126 21.49 -1.95 -0.02
CA SER A 126 22.61 -2.08 -0.95
C SER A 126 23.78 -2.88 -0.38
N LYS A 127 23.69 -3.31 0.86
CA LYS A 127 24.79 -4.05 1.54
C LYS A 127 24.87 -5.51 1.15
#